data_f9f4c59b0fa466c1eec12217a8aff3cc
#
_entry.id   f9f4c59b0fa466c1eec12217a8aff3cc
#
_cell.length_a   1.000
_cell.length_b   1.000
_cell.length_c   1.000
_cell.angle_alpha   90.00
_cell.angle_beta   90.00
_cell.angle_gamma   90.00
#
_symmetry.space_group_name_H-M   'P 1'
#
loop_
_entity.id
_entity.type
_entity.pdbx_description
1 polymer ?
#
loop_
_entity_poly.entity_id
_entity_poly.type
_entity_poly.pdbx_seq_one_letter_code
_entity_poly.pdbx_strand_id
1 'polypeptide(L)'
;MNPSARSILHVDMDAFYASVEQRDNPDLRGKPLVVGGTTNRGVVAAASYEAREFGIRSAMPMRDAYRRCPSLLRVRPRMSHYQNVSKQIFEVFGSFTPLVEGLSLDEAFLDVTASVTLFGTPIDIAAAIKKKIRDETSLTASVGVAVNKLVAKIASDLDKPDGLTVIYPADYETRLDPLPVSVLPGIGRQTMKRLSGTGISTFRDLRMAETRILEPVFGRFTQKTRDRAAGIDDRPVVPTREEKSISAEATYDNDLAKRASMDRELLRLTERTATRLRKAGLAAGTIQIKIRQSDFKTYTRQRSVRPPANGTDQIYAVARDLLGTWLGKNPGAKIRLLGVG
;
A
#
# COMPACT_ATOMS: atom_id res chain seq x y z
N MET A 1 22.65 -22.35 -10.76
CA MET A 1 21.19 -22.01 -10.79
C MET A 1 20.51 -22.87 -11.84
N ASN A 2 19.30 -23.35 -11.54
CA ASN A 2 18.52 -24.07 -12.56
C ASN A 2 18.14 -23.05 -13.66
N PRO A 3 18.50 -23.23 -14.93
CA PRO A 3 18.29 -22.23 -16.00
C PRO A 3 16.81 -21.89 -16.26
N SER A 4 15.86 -22.61 -15.67
CA SER A 4 14.43 -22.39 -15.79
C SER A 4 13.78 -21.66 -14.60
N ALA A 5 14.56 -21.29 -13.56
CA ALA A 5 14.02 -20.60 -12.39
C ALA A 5 13.84 -19.10 -12.67
N ARG A 6 12.66 -18.56 -12.39
CA ARG A 6 12.41 -17.11 -12.47
C ARG A 6 13.36 -16.33 -11.55
N SER A 7 13.67 -15.11 -11.96
CA SER A 7 14.46 -14.16 -11.17
C SER A 7 13.62 -12.92 -10.93
N ILE A 8 13.04 -12.83 -9.74
CA ILE A 8 12.12 -11.75 -9.35
C ILE A 8 12.79 -10.85 -8.34
N LEU A 9 12.79 -9.56 -8.62
CA LEU A 9 13.19 -8.54 -7.68
C LEU A 9 11.94 -7.86 -7.10
N HIS A 10 11.98 -7.54 -5.80
CA HIS A 10 11.09 -6.55 -5.20
C HIS A 10 11.94 -5.37 -4.77
N VAL A 11 11.65 -4.20 -5.33
CA VAL A 11 12.32 -2.93 -5.00
C VAL A 11 11.37 -2.07 -4.19
N ASP A 12 11.82 -1.53 -3.07
CA ASP A 12 11.03 -0.72 -2.16
C ASP A 12 11.89 0.46 -1.67
N MET A 13 11.41 1.68 -1.88
CA MET A 13 12.15 2.88 -1.50
C MET A 13 12.14 3.05 0.02
N ASP A 14 13.30 3.38 0.59
CA ASP A 14 13.45 3.54 2.03
C ASP A 14 12.76 4.81 2.54
N ALA A 15 11.71 4.65 3.35
CA ALA A 15 10.90 5.72 3.95
C ALA A 15 10.51 6.83 2.94
N PHE A 16 10.09 6.46 1.74
CA PHE A 16 10.02 7.25 0.51
C PHE A 16 9.69 8.73 0.71
N TYR A 17 8.48 9.07 1.17
CA TYR A 17 8.10 10.49 1.31
C TYR A 17 8.99 11.23 2.31
N ALA A 18 9.36 10.61 3.42
CA ALA A 18 10.22 11.23 4.42
C ALA A 18 11.63 11.45 3.88
N SER A 19 12.17 10.48 3.12
CA SER A 19 13.48 10.58 2.49
C SER A 19 13.52 11.66 1.40
N VAL A 20 12.44 11.83 0.61
CA VAL A 20 12.30 12.94 -0.34
C VAL A 20 12.34 14.29 0.37
N GLU A 21 11.63 14.43 1.51
CA GLU A 21 11.66 15.67 2.29
C GLU A 21 13.04 15.96 2.90
N GLN A 22 13.72 14.95 3.44
CA GLN A 22 15.08 15.09 3.98
C GLN A 22 16.14 15.35 2.91
N ARG A 23 15.92 14.85 1.68
CA ARG A 23 16.76 15.15 0.52
C ARG A 23 16.64 16.60 0.11
N ASP A 24 15.42 17.07 -0.04
CA ASP A 24 15.09 18.41 -0.54
C ASP A 24 15.36 19.51 0.49
N ASN A 25 15.28 19.20 1.77
CA ASN A 25 15.58 20.11 2.87
C ASN A 25 16.59 19.49 3.85
N PRO A 26 17.87 19.85 3.76
CA PRO A 26 18.94 19.35 4.65
C PRO A 26 18.67 19.57 6.14
N ASP A 27 17.91 20.60 6.53
CA ASP A 27 17.59 20.87 7.92
C ASP A 27 16.71 19.79 8.57
N LEU A 28 16.10 18.92 7.77
CA LEU A 28 15.28 17.78 8.25
C LEU A 28 16.10 16.51 8.47
N ARG A 29 17.35 16.45 8.00
CA ARG A 29 18.19 15.26 8.08
C ARG A 29 18.55 14.93 9.53
N GLY A 30 18.54 13.65 9.86
CA GLY A 30 18.87 13.16 11.20
C GLY A 30 17.83 13.50 12.26
N LYS A 31 16.67 14.05 11.89
CA LYS A 31 15.61 14.42 12.83
C LYS A 31 14.40 13.51 12.70
N PRO A 32 13.70 13.19 13.81
CA PRO A 32 12.43 12.46 13.75
C PRO A 32 11.42 13.23 12.91
N LEU A 33 11.10 12.70 11.73
CA LEU A 33 10.25 13.34 10.73
C LEU A 33 9.09 12.43 10.35
N VAL A 34 7.91 13.00 10.18
CA VAL A 34 6.78 12.34 9.52
C VAL A 34 6.19 13.23 8.44
N VAL A 35 5.82 12.61 7.34
CA VAL A 35 4.94 13.19 6.34
C VAL A 35 3.52 12.75 6.67
N GLY A 36 2.57 13.70 6.76
CA GLY A 36 1.22 13.29 7.13
C GLY A 36 0.21 14.43 7.23
N GLY A 37 -1.02 14.05 7.56
CA GLY A 37 -2.15 14.96 7.67
C GLY A 37 -1.94 16.02 8.74
N THR A 38 -2.46 17.22 8.46
CA THR A 38 -2.34 18.41 9.35
C THR A 38 -3.55 18.56 10.27
N THR A 39 -4.54 17.71 10.13
CA THR A 39 -5.79 17.77 10.88
C THR A 39 -5.71 16.96 12.17
N ASN A 40 -6.63 17.20 13.13
CA ASN A 40 -6.73 16.44 14.37
C ASN A 40 -6.97 14.92 14.15
N ARG A 41 -7.51 14.56 13.00
CA ARG A 41 -7.75 13.17 12.56
C ARG A 41 -6.72 12.70 11.53
N GLY A 42 -5.64 13.45 11.34
CA GLY A 42 -4.55 13.11 10.44
C GLY A 42 -3.81 11.86 10.88
N VAL A 43 -3.27 11.15 9.90
CA VAL A 43 -2.41 9.98 10.10
C VAL A 43 -1.04 10.21 9.49
N VAL A 44 -0.06 9.48 9.99
CA VAL A 44 1.27 9.39 9.40
C VAL A 44 1.16 8.67 8.05
N ALA A 45 1.59 9.32 6.96
CA ALA A 45 1.71 8.70 5.66
C ALA A 45 3.07 7.99 5.50
N ALA A 46 4.16 8.65 5.92
CA ALA A 46 5.49 8.05 5.99
C ALA A 46 6.23 8.58 7.23
N ALA A 47 7.10 7.75 7.81
CA ALA A 47 7.95 8.09 8.95
C ALA A 47 9.41 7.85 8.59
N SER A 48 10.28 8.82 8.88
CA SER A 48 11.72 8.66 8.75
C SER A 48 12.25 7.57 9.68
N TYR A 49 13.45 7.08 9.45
CA TYR A 49 14.05 6.03 10.30
C TYR A 49 14.25 6.52 11.72
N GLU A 50 14.63 7.78 11.92
CA GLU A 50 14.73 8.40 13.23
C GLU A 50 13.37 8.43 13.96
N ALA A 51 12.26 8.70 13.25
CA ALA A 51 10.93 8.61 13.85
C ALA A 51 10.50 7.17 14.16
N ARG A 52 10.98 6.19 13.37
CA ARG A 52 10.70 4.76 13.61
C ARG A 52 11.36 4.23 14.90
N GLU A 53 12.45 4.82 15.37
CA GLU A 53 13.09 4.49 16.66
C GLU A 53 12.13 4.74 17.84
N PHE A 54 11.26 5.75 17.74
CA PHE A 54 10.18 6.02 18.70
C PHE A 54 8.94 5.12 18.49
N GLY A 55 9.04 4.10 17.63
CA GLY A 55 7.92 3.21 17.29
C GLY A 55 6.84 3.88 16.45
N ILE A 56 7.13 5.02 15.79
CA ILE A 56 6.20 5.69 14.87
C ILE A 56 6.22 4.95 13.53
N ARG A 57 5.02 4.68 12.97
CA ARG A 57 4.85 3.94 11.71
C ARG A 57 3.73 4.56 10.88
N SER A 58 3.71 4.27 9.60
CA SER A 58 2.61 4.63 8.70
C SER A 58 1.26 4.16 9.25
N ALA A 59 0.20 4.90 8.95
CA ALA A 59 -1.16 4.74 9.45
C ALA A 59 -1.35 5.03 10.96
N MET A 60 -0.30 5.38 11.72
CA MET A 60 -0.46 5.80 13.11
C MET A 60 -1.20 7.15 13.17
N PRO A 61 -2.18 7.33 14.08
CA PRO A 61 -2.77 8.66 14.32
C PRO A 61 -1.69 9.69 14.69
N MET A 62 -1.75 10.89 14.11
CA MET A 62 -0.74 11.92 14.34
C MET A 62 -0.63 12.29 15.82
N ARG A 63 -1.76 12.32 16.55
CA ARG A 63 -1.78 12.54 18.00
C ARG A 63 -0.93 11.51 18.76
N ASP A 64 -0.98 10.24 18.34
CA ASP A 64 -0.24 9.18 19.01
C ASP A 64 1.26 9.25 18.65
N ALA A 65 1.58 9.69 17.43
CA ALA A 65 2.95 9.96 17.02
C ALA A 65 3.59 11.08 17.87
N TYR A 66 2.90 12.20 18.09
CA TYR A 66 3.39 13.28 18.96
C TYR A 66 3.55 12.86 20.43
N ARG A 67 2.68 11.97 20.93
CA ARG A 67 2.86 11.43 22.30
C ARG A 67 4.12 10.60 22.45
N ARG A 68 4.55 9.91 21.39
CA ARG A 68 5.76 9.08 21.38
C ARG A 68 7.03 9.91 21.20
N CYS A 69 6.96 10.97 20.42
CA CYS A 69 8.08 11.87 20.14
C CYS A 69 7.57 13.32 20.14
N PRO A 70 7.70 14.04 21.28
CA PRO A 70 7.28 15.44 21.38
C PRO A 70 8.04 16.38 20.42
N SER A 71 9.28 16.06 20.08
CA SER A 71 10.13 16.81 19.13
C SER A 71 9.89 16.43 17.66
N LEU A 72 8.86 15.63 17.37
CA LEU A 72 8.55 15.14 16.03
C LEU A 72 8.26 16.28 15.06
N LEU A 73 9.00 16.31 13.96
CA LEU A 73 8.74 17.22 12.85
C LEU A 73 7.68 16.65 11.94
N ARG A 74 6.73 17.49 11.54
CA ARG A 74 5.67 17.10 10.60
C ARG A 74 5.75 17.95 9.34
N VAL A 75 5.78 17.30 8.19
CA VAL A 75 5.71 17.92 6.87
C VAL A 75 4.39 17.56 6.18
N ARG A 76 3.82 18.54 5.46
CA ARG A 76 2.63 18.31 4.63
C ARG A 76 3.01 17.48 3.40
N PRO A 77 2.18 16.50 2.99
CA PRO A 77 2.45 15.72 1.78
C PRO A 77 2.47 16.60 0.53
N ARG A 78 3.54 16.47 -0.28
CA ARG A 78 3.70 17.10 -1.60
C ARG A 78 3.43 16.06 -2.71
N MET A 79 2.19 15.55 -2.82
CA MET A 79 1.86 14.38 -3.62
C MET A 79 2.30 14.46 -5.09
N SER A 80 2.14 15.61 -5.75
CA SER A 80 2.61 15.80 -7.14
C SER A 80 4.13 15.68 -7.27
N HIS A 81 4.86 16.17 -6.27
CA HIS A 81 6.31 16.04 -6.23
C HIS A 81 6.74 14.57 -6.04
N TYR A 82 6.11 13.85 -5.11
CA TYR A 82 6.38 12.40 -4.93
C TYR A 82 6.06 11.59 -6.18
N GLN A 83 4.98 11.93 -6.89
CA GLN A 83 4.64 11.31 -8.17
C GLN A 83 5.72 11.54 -9.24
N ASN A 84 6.29 12.73 -9.31
CA ASN A 84 7.38 13.04 -10.24
C ASN A 84 8.65 12.23 -9.90
N VAL A 85 9.02 12.16 -8.62
CA VAL A 85 10.17 11.33 -8.17
C VAL A 85 9.91 9.86 -8.44
N SER A 86 8.70 9.38 -8.15
CA SER A 86 8.26 8.00 -8.45
C SER A 86 8.43 7.69 -9.94
N LYS A 87 8.04 8.61 -10.84
CA LYS A 87 8.20 8.42 -12.28
C LYS A 87 9.66 8.21 -12.67
N GLN A 88 10.59 8.99 -12.12
CA GLN A 88 12.03 8.80 -12.35
C GLN A 88 12.50 7.42 -11.90
N ILE A 89 12.04 6.97 -10.71
CA ILE A 89 12.37 5.65 -10.19
C ILE A 89 11.84 4.54 -11.12
N PHE A 90 10.61 4.65 -11.60
CA PHE A 90 10.03 3.68 -12.52
C PHE A 90 10.70 3.69 -13.91
N GLU A 91 11.22 4.82 -14.37
CA GLU A 91 12.08 4.93 -15.57
C GLU A 91 13.39 4.15 -15.37
N VAL A 92 13.99 4.21 -14.18
CA VAL A 92 15.13 3.36 -13.82
C VAL A 92 14.76 1.87 -13.93
N PHE A 93 13.63 1.44 -13.35
CA PHE A 93 13.18 0.05 -13.44
C PHE A 93 13.02 -0.40 -14.89
N GLY A 94 12.36 0.41 -15.72
CA GLY A 94 12.10 0.14 -17.13
C GLY A 94 13.38 0.01 -17.98
N SER A 95 14.51 0.58 -17.52
CA SER A 95 15.78 0.44 -18.20
C SER A 95 16.44 -0.94 -18.03
N PHE A 96 15.98 -1.77 -17.08
CA PHE A 96 16.49 -3.11 -16.84
C PHE A 96 15.55 -4.21 -17.32
N THR A 97 14.24 -3.99 -17.29
CA THR A 97 13.23 -4.95 -17.76
C THR A 97 11.92 -4.25 -18.12
N PRO A 98 11.21 -4.70 -19.17
CA PRO A 98 9.84 -4.23 -19.43
C PRO A 98 8.80 -4.83 -18.47
N LEU A 99 9.16 -5.91 -17.75
CA LEU A 99 8.25 -6.61 -16.84
C LEU A 99 8.32 -5.98 -15.44
N VAL A 100 7.72 -4.79 -15.30
CA VAL A 100 7.65 -4.02 -14.04
C VAL A 100 6.19 -3.93 -13.57
N GLU A 101 5.86 -4.53 -12.42
CA GLU A 101 4.55 -4.43 -11.77
C GLU A 101 4.62 -3.45 -10.60
N GLY A 102 4.12 -2.23 -10.79
CA GLY A 102 4.01 -1.23 -9.73
C GLY A 102 2.94 -1.61 -8.69
N LEU A 103 3.28 -1.52 -7.43
CA LEU A 103 2.36 -1.74 -6.30
C LEU A 103 1.91 -0.42 -5.67
N SER A 104 2.79 0.56 -5.63
CA SER A 104 2.60 1.90 -5.08
C SER A 104 3.46 2.91 -5.85
N LEU A 105 3.65 4.11 -5.29
CA LEU A 105 4.59 5.11 -5.84
C LEU A 105 6.06 4.74 -5.58
N ASP A 106 6.33 3.82 -4.68
CA ASP A 106 7.65 3.56 -4.12
C ASP A 106 8.06 2.09 -4.13
N GLU A 107 7.17 1.17 -4.57
CA GLU A 107 7.51 -0.25 -4.64
C GLU A 107 7.03 -0.91 -5.93
N ALA A 108 7.83 -1.85 -6.43
CA ALA A 108 7.51 -2.63 -7.61
C ALA A 108 8.13 -4.03 -7.56
N PHE A 109 7.49 -4.98 -8.27
CA PHE A 109 8.11 -6.22 -8.68
C PHE A 109 8.70 -6.08 -10.09
N LEU A 110 9.88 -6.64 -10.28
CA LEU A 110 10.56 -6.72 -11.58
C LEU A 110 10.86 -8.20 -11.88
N ASP A 111 10.44 -8.67 -13.05
CA ASP A 111 10.93 -9.95 -13.55
C ASP A 111 12.13 -9.68 -14.45
N VAL A 112 13.29 -10.06 -13.96
CA VAL A 112 14.58 -9.87 -14.64
C VAL A 112 15.13 -11.16 -15.24
N THR A 113 14.31 -12.21 -15.33
CA THR A 113 14.73 -13.53 -15.84
C THR A 113 15.38 -13.42 -17.22
N ALA A 114 14.77 -12.69 -18.16
CA ALA A 114 15.33 -12.49 -19.48
C ALA A 114 16.46 -11.44 -19.53
N SER A 115 16.62 -10.63 -18.51
CA SER A 115 17.60 -9.54 -18.46
C SER A 115 19.00 -9.99 -18.06
N VAL A 116 19.13 -11.22 -17.54
CA VAL A 116 20.39 -11.78 -17.01
C VAL A 116 21.50 -11.82 -18.08
N THR A 117 21.13 -12.08 -19.33
CA THR A 117 22.08 -12.12 -20.45
C THR A 117 22.70 -10.76 -20.78
N LEU A 118 21.98 -9.67 -20.46
CA LEU A 118 22.42 -8.31 -20.77
C LEU A 118 23.12 -7.62 -19.61
N PHE A 119 22.66 -7.89 -18.38
CA PHE A 119 23.06 -7.10 -17.20
C PHE A 119 23.76 -7.92 -16.12
N GLY A 120 24.00 -9.21 -16.33
CA GLY A 120 24.62 -10.06 -15.33
C GLY A 120 23.63 -10.80 -14.43
N THR A 121 24.08 -11.29 -13.27
CA THR A 121 23.23 -12.05 -12.35
C THR A 121 22.09 -11.20 -11.78
N PRO A 122 21.01 -11.80 -11.24
CA PRO A 122 19.94 -11.05 -10.56
C PRO A 122 20.46 -10.15 -9.43
N ILE A 123 21.57 -10.54 -8.79
CA ILE A 123 22.23 -9.74 -7.75
C ILE A 123 22.92 -8.52 -8.38
N ASP A 124 23.62 -8.69 -9.50
CA ASP A 124 24.26 -7.59 -10.23
C ASP A 124 23.22 -6.58 -10.70
N ILE A 125 22.08 -7.07 -11.24
CA ILE A 125 20.97 -6.22 -11.65
C ILE A 125 20.39 -5.44 -10.47
N ALA A 126 20.17 -6.11 -9.34
CA ALA A 126 19.66 -5.46 -8.13
C ALA A 126 20.60 -4.36 -7.61
N ALA A 127 21.91 -4.64 -7.58
CA ALA A 127 22.94 -3.66 -7.20
C ALA A 127 22.99 -2.47 -8.18
N ALA A 128 22.89 -2.74 -9.49
CA ALA A 128 22.88 -1.70 -10.53
C ALA A 128 21.65 -0.80 -10.42
N ILE A 129 20.46 -1.38 -10.16
CA ILE A 129 19.21 -0.63 -9.92
C ILE A 129 19.38 0.27 -8.69
N LYS A 130 19.85 -0.25 -7.55
CA LYS A 130 20.08 0.55 -6.33
C LYS A 130 21.04 1.70 -6.59
N LYS A 131 22.15 1.42 -7.26
CA LYS A 131 23.13 2.45 -7.64
C LYS A 131 22.50 3.52 -8.52
N LYS A 132 21.80 3.14 -9.57
CA LYS A 132 21.18 4.08 -10.51
C LYS A 132 20.11 4.94 -9.85
N ILE A 133 19.27 4.36 -8.97
CA ILE A 133 18.32 5.14 -8.15
C ILE A 133 19.06 6.19 -7.32
N ARG A 134 20.14 5.80 -6.65
CA ARG A 134 20.94 6.73 -5.83
C ARG A 134 21.57 7.85 -6.65
N ASP A 135 22.15 7.52 -7.78
CA ASP A 135 22.80 8.48 -8.67
C ASP A 135 21.80 9.50 -9.24
N GLU A 136 20.61 9.04 -9.67
CA GLU A 136 19.60 9.88 -10.32
C GLU A 136 18.69 10.63 -9.34
N THR A 137 18.43 10.04 -8.16
CA THR A 137 17.43 10.60 -7.22
C THR A 137 17.98 11.00 -5.87
N SER A 138 19.22 10.63 -5.55
CA SER A 138 19.83 10.77 -4.21
C SER A 138 19.00 10.11 -3.11
N LEU A 139 18.25 9.05 -3.43
CA LEU A 139 17.46 8.24 -2.51
C LEU A 139 18.01 6.82 -2.44
N THR A 140 17.67 6.08 -1.38
CA THR A 140 18.01 4.67 -1.24
C THR A 140 16.79 3.78 -1.43
N ALA A 141 17.04 2.55 -1.87
CA ALA A 141 16.03 1.51 -1.99
C ALA A 141 16.56 0.21 -1.39
N SER A 142 15.68 -0.57 -0.78
CA SER A 142 15.97 -1.94 -0.36
C SER A 142 15.42 -2.93 -1.39
N VAL A 143 16.21 -3.93 -1.74
CA VAL A 143 15.88 -4.89 -2.79
C VAL A 143 15.93 -6.32 -2.27
N GLY A 144 14.86 -7.05 -2.52
CA GLY A 144 14.80 -8.50 -2.31
C GLY A 144 14.88 -9.25 -3.63
N VAL A 145 15.73 -10.27 -3.69
CA VAL A 145 15.89 -11.13 -4.87
C VAL A 145 15.45 -12.55 -4.52
N ALA A 146 14.54 -13.11 -5.32
CA ALA A 146 14.02 -14.46 -5.11
C ALA A 146 13.46 -15.05 -6.42
N VAL A 147 12.98 -16.31 -6.35
CA VAL A 147 12.35 -16.97 -7.49
C VAL A 147 10.88 -16.59 -7.69
N ASN A 148 10.28 -15.87 -6.76
CA ASN A 148 8.88 -15.44 -6.86
C ASN A 148 8.62 -14.13 -6.09
N LYS A 149 7.45 -13.53 -6.36
CA LYS A 149 7.04 -12.22 -5.81
C LYS A 149 6.95 -12.22 -4.28
N LEU A 150 6.42 -13.28 -3.70
CA LEU A 150 6.20 -13.36 -2.25
C LEU A 150 7.51 -13.30 -1.49
N VAL A 151 8.46 -14.15 -1.87
CA VAL A 151 9.76 -14.25 -1.17
C VAL A 151 10.61 -13.02 -1.46
N ALA A 152 10.58 -12.48 -2.70
CA ALA A 152 11.26 -11.23 -3.03
C ALA A 152 10.78 -10.06 -2.15
N LYS A 153 9.45 -9.96 -1.92
CA LYS A 153 8.89 -8.90 -1.05
C LYS A 153 9.31 -9.10 0.42
N ILE A 154 9.31 -10.32 0.93
CA ILE A 154 9.79 -10.60 2.28
C ILE A 154 11.27 -10.23 2.39
N ALA A 155 12.08 -10.66 1.43
CA ALA A 155 13.52 -10.40 1.41
C ALA A 155 13.85 -8.90 1.45
N SER A 156 13.11 -8.06 0.70
CA SER A 156 13.36 -6.62 0.65
C SER A 156 13.15 -5.91 2.00
N ASP A 157 12.38 -6.51 2.92
CA ASP A 157 12.11 -5.92 4.23
C ASP A 157 13.12 -6.33 5.33
N LEU A 158 13.93 -7.38 5.10
CA LEU A 158 14.78 -7.97 6.15
C LEU A 158 15.97 -7.08 6.55
N ASP A 159 16.58 -6.41 5.58
CA ASP A 159 17.82 -5.64 5.79
C ASP A 159 17.62 -4.13 5.53
N LYS A 160 16.40 -3.59 5.71
CA LYS A 160 16.12 -2.15 5.58
C LYS A 160 16.85 -1.34 6.66
N PRO A 161 17.39 -0.15 6.35
CA PRO A 161 17.41 0.53 5.05
C PRO A 161 18.59 0.14 4.15
N ASP A 162 18.47 0.46 2.85
CA ASP A 162 19.51 0.30 1.82
C ASP A 162 20.03 -1.17 1.69
N GLY A 163 19.16 -2.12 2.02
CA GLY A 163 19.46 -3.54 2.01
C GLY A 163 19.46 -4.16 0.60
N LEU A 164 20.14 -5.30 0.48
CA LEU A 164 20.07 -6.20 -0.68
C LEU A 164 20.07 -7.63 -0.15
N THR A 165 18.90 -8.24 -0.15
CA THR A 165 18.70 -9.57 0.42
C THR A 165 18.31 -10.57 -0.65
N VAL A 166 19.02 -11.70 -0.69
CA VAL A 166 18.74 -12.79 -1.62
C VAL A 166 18.25 -14.00 -0.84
N ILE A 167 17.13 -14.59 -1.27
CA ILE A 167 16.60 -15.84 -0.68
C ILE A 167 16.28 -16.83 -1.81
N TYR A 168 17.03 -17.90 -1.87
CA TYR A 168 16.78 -19.01 -2.79
C TYR A 168 15.97 -20.12 -2.11
N PRO A 169 15.33 -21.03 -2.89
CA PRO A 169 14.54 -22.12 -2.34
C PRO A 169 15.33 -23.02 -1.35
N ALA A 170 16.64 -23.18 -1.53
CA ALA A 170 17.51 -23.92 -0.61
C ALA A 170 17.60 -23.28 0.78
N ASP A 171 17.32 -21.97 0.87
CA ASP A 171 17.45 -21.21 2.12
C ASP A 171 16.13 -21.11 2.91
N TYR A 172 15.02 -21.68 2.41
CA TYR A 172 13.69 -21.45 3.00
C TYR A 172 13.57 -21.96 4.42
N GLU A 173 14.12 -23.13 4.75
CA GLU A 173 14.09 -23.66 6.12
C GLU A 173 14.87 -22.81 7.13
N THR A 174 15.95 -22.19 6.69
CA THR A 174 16.82 -21.39 7.56
C THR A 174 16.41 -19.91 7.60
N ARG A 175 15.85 -19.37 6.52
CA ARG A 175 15.57 -17.94 6.39
C ARG A 175 14.10 -17.57 6.43
N LEU A 176 13.18 -18.43 5.95
CA LEU A 176 11.73 -18.16 6.01
C LEU A 176 11.09 -18.81 7.23
N ASP A 177 11.36 -20.07 7.52
CA ASP A 177 10.72 -20.82 8.61
C ASP A 177 10.78 -20.12 9.98
N PRO A 178 11.89 -19.46 10.39
CA PRO A 178 11.97 -18.75 11.66
C PRO A 178 11.20 -17.41 11.68
N LEU A 179 10.80 -16.87 10.52
CA LEU A 179 10.15 -15.56 10.47
C LEU A 179 8.78 -15.58 11.16
N PRO A 180 8.43 -14.49 11.87
CA PRO A 180 7.10 -14.36 12.44
C PRO A 180 6.01 -14.37 11.35
N VAL A 181 4.87 -15.02 11.59
CA VAL A 181 3.75 -15.08 10.63
C VAL A 181 3.24 -13.70 10.24
N SER A 182 3.45 -12.67 11.06
CA SER A 182 3.08 -11.28 10.78
C SER A 182 3.84 -10.66 9.61
N VAL A 183 4.98 -11.24 9.21
CA VAL A 183 5.75 -10.82 8.02
C VAL A 183 5.08 -11.29 6.72
N LEU A 184 4.26 -12.35 6.78
CA LEU A 184 3.56 -12.86 5.59
C LEU A 184 2.53 -11.82 5.09
N PRO A 185 2.70 -11.27 3.86
CA PRO A 185 1.78 -10.28 3.32
C PRO A 185 0.33 -10.77 3.36
N GLY A 186 -0.58 -9.96 3.94
CA GLY A 186 -1.98 -10.35 4.16
C GLY A 186 -2.28 -10.87 5.57
N ILE A 187 -1.29 -11.15 6.40
CA ILE A 187 -1.48 -11.41 7.83
C ILE A 187 -1.32 -10.10 8.60
N GLY A 188 -2.42 -9.40 8.80
CA GLY A 188 -2.46 -8.15 9.57
C GLY A 188 -2.91 -8.38 11.03
N ARG A 189 -3.06 -7.28 11.79
CA ARG A 189 -3.42 -7.30 13.23
C ARG A 189 -4.66 -8.15 13.55
N GLN A 190 -5.68 -8.15 12.69
CA GLN A 190 -6.91 -8.92 12.92
C GLN A 190 -6.66 -10.42 12.77
N THR A 191 -5.90 -10.83 11.76
CA THR A 191 -5.51 -12.23 11.57
C THR A 191 -4.61 -12.70 12.71
N MET A 192 -3.65 -11.85 13.14
CA MET A 192 -2.82 -12.15 14.32
C MET A 192 -3.64 -12.36 15.60
N LYS A 193 -4.70 -11.55 15.83
CA LYS A 193 -5.62 -11.78 16.96
C LYS A 193 -6.34 -13.13 16.85
N ARG A 194 -6.72 -13.55 15.64
CA ARG A 194 -7.38 -14.86 15.42
C ARG A 194 -6.40 -16.04 15.58
N LEU A 195 -5.12 -15.83 15.29
CA LEU A 195 -4.06 -16.82 15.53
C LEU A 195 -3.62 -16.88 17.01
N SER A 196 -3.98 -15.87 17.81
CA SER A 196 -3.62 -15.85 19.23
C SER A 196 -4.20 -17.08 19.94
N GLY A 197 -3.35 -17.77 20.69
CA GLY A 197 -3.74 -19.01 21.42
C GLY A 197 -3.67 -20.30 20.58
N THR A 198 -3.36 -20.24 19.28
CA THR A 198 -3.24 -21.44 18.43
C THR A 198 -1.85 -22.07 18.45
N GLY A 199 -0.85 -21.43 19.06
CA GLY A 199 0.55 -21.87 19.03
C GLY A 199 1.30 -21.50 17.72
N ILE A 200 0.62 -20.83 16.77
CA ILE A 200 1.21 -20.47 15.47
C ILE A 200 1.83 -19.08 15.57
N SER A 201 3.16 -19.01 15.54
CA SER A 201 3.94 -17.77 15.65
C SER A 201 4.88 -17.55 14.47
N THR A 202 5.38 -18.64 13.85
CA THR A 202 6.36 -18.61 12.76
C THR A 202 5.79 -19.17 11.46
N PHE A 203 6.53 -18.96 10.34
CA PHE A 203 6.19 -19.58 9.05
C PHE A 203 6.20 -21.10 9.14
N ARG A 204 7.18 -21.67 9.88
CA ARG A 204 7.23 -23.11 10.12
C ARG A 204 5.96 -23.61 10.80
N ASP A 205 5.54 -22.94 11.89
CA ASP A 205 4.32 -23.32 12.61
C ASP A 205 3.11 -23.27 11.65
N LEU A 206 2.99 -22.21 10.86
CA LEU A 206 1.89 -22.03 9.90
C LEU A 206 1.89 -23.12 8.81
N ARG A 207 3.07 -23.48 8.31
CA ARG A 207 3.23 -24.53 7.29
C ARG A 207 2.89 -25.90 7.83
N MET A 208 3.27 -26.21 9.06
CA MET A 208 3.11 -27.52 9.70
C MET A 208 1.78 -27.70 10.43
N ALA A 209 1.05 -26.61 10.67
CA ALA A 209 -0.20 -26.67 11.43
C ALA A 209 -1.27 -27.51 10.76
N GLU A 210 -2.04 -28.23 11.55
CA GLU A 210 -3.18 -29.01 11.08
C GLU A 210 -4.28 -28.11 10.48
N THR A 211 -4.96 -28.62 9.44
CA THR A 211 -6.04 -27.88 8.76
C THR A 211 -7.14 -27.43 9.74
N ARG A 212 -7.51 -28.27 10.71
CA ARG A 212 -8.53 -27.94 11.73
C ARG A 212 -8.21 -26.69 12.56
N ILE A 213 -6.91 -26.33 12.70
CA ILE A 213 -6.46 -25.12 13.43
C ILE A 213 -6.52 -23.90 12.51
N LEU A 214 -6.18 -24.07 11.25
CA LEU A 214 -6.07 -22.96 10.27
C LEU A 214 -7.41 -22.57 9.66
N GLU A 215 -8.30 -23.54 9.43
CA GLU A 215 -9.56 -23.34 8.72
C GLU A 215 -10.50 -22.32 9.40
N PRO A 216 -10.65 -22.27 10.74
CA PRO A 216 -11.40 -21.22 11.41
C PRO A 216 -10.83 -19.83 11.20
N VAL A 217 -9.51 -19.72 10.92
CA VAL A 217 -8.81 -18.44 10.72
C VAL A 217 -8.84 -18.01 9.25
N PHE A 218 -8.56 -18.92 8.33
CA PHE A 218 -8.33 -18.60 6.91
C PHE A 218 -9.45 -19.06 5.98
N GLY A 219 -10.35 -19.97 6.44
CA GLY A 219 -11.43 -20.53 5.65
C GLY A 219 -10.89 -21.16 4.35
N ARG A 220 -11.53 -20.85 3.23
CA ARG A 220 -11.13 -21.35 1.90
C ARG A 220 -9.68 -20.99 1.50
N PHE A 221 -9.02 -20.08 2.19
CA PHE A 221 -7.64 -19.68 1.91
C PHE A 221 -6.60 -20.46 2.71
N THR A 222 -7.00 -21.44 3.51
CA THR A 222 -6.10 -22.22 4.38
C THR A 222 -4.94 -22.83 3.60
N GLN A 223 -5.20 -23.61 2.55
CA GLN A 223 -4.14 -24.23 1.76
C GLN A 223 -3.24 -23.18 1.10
N LYS A 224 -3.82 -22.17 0.47
CA LYS A 224 -3.05 -21.08 -0.13
C LYS A 224 -2.16 -20.35 0.88
N THR A 225 -2.61 -20.18 2.12
CA THR A 225 -1.81 -19.55 3.18
C THR A 225 -0.66 -20.44 3.62
N ARG A 226 -0.91 -21.75 3.70
CA ARG A 226 0.14 -22.76 3.98
C ARG A 226 1.19 -22.82 2.87
N ASP A 227 0.77 -22.83 1.59
CA ASP A 227 1.67 -22.80 0.43
C ASP A 227 2.56 -21.55 0.47
N ARG A 228 1.96 -20.40 0.78
CA ARG A 228 2.73 -19.14 0.93
C ARG A 228 3.72 -19.19 2.09
N ALA A 229 3.37 -19.81 3.21
CA ALA A 229 4.32 -20.02 4.31
C ALA A 229 5.45 -20.98 3.92
N ALA A 230 5.23 -21.85 2.94
CA ALA A 230 6.27 -22.69 2.32
C ALA A 230 7.06 -21.95 1.20
N GLY A 231 6.85 -20.64 1.01
CA GLY A 231 7.54 -19.85 0.00
C GLY A 231 7.02 -20.07 -1.43
N ILE A 232 5.83 -20.64 -1.60
CA ILE A 232 5.23 -20.95 -2.91
C ILE A 232 4.35 -19.78 -3.38
N ASP A 233 4.68 -19.23 -4.55
CA ASP A 233 3.90 -18.17 -5.21
C ASP A 233 4.14 -18.18 -6.73
N ASP A 234 3.19 -18.72 -7.49
CA ASP A 234 3.31 -18.88 -8.95
C ASP A 234 2.83 -17.65 -9.75
N ARG A 235 2.37 -16.60 -9.06
CA ARG A 235 1.86 -15.40 -9.74
C ARG A 235 2.95 -14.76 -10.61
N PRO A 236 2.68 -14.45 -11.88
CA PRO A 236 3.61 -13.71 -12.73
C PRO A 236 3.71 -12.24 -12.30
N VAL A 237 4.74 -11.56 -12.76
CA VAL A 237 4.82 -10.09 -12.76
C VAL A 237 3.97 -9.59 -13.92
N VAL A 238 2.98 -8.72 -13.61
CA VAL A 238 2.00 -8.20 -14.58
C VAL A 238 2.18 -6.69 -14.72
N PRO A 239 2.82 -6.19 -15.79
CA PRO A 239 3.13 -4.77 -15.95
C PRO A 239 1.92 -3.86 -16.05
N THR A 240 0.84 -4.35 -16.66
CA THR A 240 -0.39 -3.57 -16.85
C THR A 240 -1.49 -4.06 -15.95
N ARG A 241 -2.05 -3.16 -15.16
CA ARG A 241 -3.23 -3.43 -14.34
C ARG A 241 -4.36 -2.51 -14.76
N GLU A 242 -5.47 -3.11 -15.17
CA GLU A 242 -6.69 -2.33 -15.40
C GLU A 242 -7.21 -1.73 -14.09
N GLU A 243 -7.52 -0.45 -14.11
CA GLU A 243 -8.16 0.23 -12.99
C GLU A 243 -9.62 -0.26 -12.85
N LYS A 244 -9.90 -0.97 -11.75
CA LYS A 244 -11.23 -1.52 -11.48
C LYS A 244 -12.17 -0.50 -10.84
N SER A 245 -11.65 0.54 -10.20
CA SER A 245 -12.41 1.57 -9.54
C SER A 245 -11.60 2.86 -9.38
N ILE A 246 -12.29 3.99 -9.53
CA ILE A 246 -11.75 5.32 -9.25
C ILE A 246 -12.61 5.95 -8.16
N SER A 247 -11.99 6.43 -7.09
CA SER A 247 -12.72 7.02 -5.96
C SER A 247 -12.01 8.22 -5.36
N ALA A 248 -12.76 9.03 -4.66
CA ALA A 248 -12.25 10.07 -3.77
C ALA A 248 -12.99 9.99 -2.43
N GLU A 249 -12.25 10.08 -1.34
CA GLU A 249 -12.83 10.12 0.02
C GLU A 249 -12.15 11.18 0.88
N ALA A 250 -12.85 11.68 1.89
CA ALA A 250 -12.32 12.62 2.86
C ALA A 250 -12.83 12.30 4.27
N THR A 251 -11.92 12.39 5.24
CA THR A 251 -12.22 12.38 6.68
C THR A 251 -12.26 13.82 7.16
N TYR A 252 -13.28 14.20 7.90
CA TYR A 252 -13.50 15.57 8.38
C TYR A 252 -13.06 15.71 9.83
N ASP A 253 -12.48 16.84 10.21
CA ASP A 253 -12.08 17.11 11.61
C ASP A 253 -13.27 17.12 12.56
N ASN A 254 -14.36 17.76 12.13
CA ASN A 254 -15.66 17.70 12.78
C ASN A 254 -16.62 16.89 11.90
N ASP A 255 -17.39 16.04 12.53
CA ASP A 255 -18.37 15.23 11.80
C ASP A 255 -19.39 16.11 11.11
N LEU A 256 -19.73 15.81 9.88
CA LEU A 256 -20.78 16.49 9.13
C LEU A 256 -22.16 16.14 9.74
N ALA A 257 -22.85 17.14 10.28
CA ALA A 257 -24.18 16.95 10.88
C ALA A 257 -25.30 17.56 10.01
N LYS A 258 -25.00 18.63 9.24
CA LYS A 258 -25.98 19.35 8.44
C LYS A 258 -26.04 18.79 7.02
N ARG A 259 -27.24 18.55 6.49
CA ARG A 259 -27.46 18.05 5.12
C ARG A 259 -26.73 18.90 4.08
N ALA A 260 -26.84 20.22 4.16
CA ALA A 260 -26.19 21.13 3.22
C ALA A 260 -24.65 20.98 3.22
N SER A 261 -24.02 20.67 4.36
CA SER A 261 -22.59 20.41 4.45
C SER A 261 -22.23 19.07 3.81
N MET A 262 -23.06 18.04 4.02
CA MET A 262 -22.88 16.72 3.41
C MET A 262 -23.00 16.80 1.88
N ASP A 263 -24.02 17.51 1.35
CA ASP A 263 -24.24 17.66 -0.08
C ASP A 263 -23.08 18.43 -0.76
N ARG A 264 -22.56 19.49 -0.13
CA ARG A 264 -21.39 20.24 -0.61
C ARG A 264 -20.15 19.38 -0.71
N GLU A 265 -19.85 18.61 0.35
CA GLU A 265 -18.69 17.73 0.37
C GLU A 265 -18.84 16.54 -0.62
N LEU A 266 -20.06 16.03 -0.75
CA LEU A 266 -20.37 15.01 -1.73
C LEU A 266 -20.12 15.50 -3.16
N LEU A 267 -20.56 16.75 -3.48
CA LEU A 267 -20.30 17.36 -4.78
C LEU A 267 -18.80 17.49 -5.04
N ARG A 268 -18.04 18.02 -4.07
CA ARG A 268 -16.58 18.17 -4.18
C ARG A 268 -15.86 16.83 -4.44
N LEU A 269 -16.28 15.75 -3.75
CA LEU A 269 -15.74 14.42 -3.97
C LEU A 269 -16.14 13.86 -5.33
N THR A 270 -17.36 14.12 -5.76
CA THR A 270 -17.84 13.73 -7.09
C THR A 270 -17.06 14.40 -8.21
N GLU A 271 -16.81 15.70 -8.12
CA GLU A 271 -15.99 16.44 -9.09
C GLU A 271 -14.57 15.84 -9.22
N ARG A 272 -13.94 15.50 -8.10
CA ARG A 272 -12.64 14.85 -8.09
C ARG A 272 -12.67 13.47 -8.76
N THR A 273 -13.70 12.67 -8.49
CA THR A 273 -13.87 11.33 -9.07
C THR A 273 -14.16 11.42 -10.56
N ALA A 274 -15.11 12.27 -10.97
CA ALA A 274 -15.47 12.49 -12.37
C ALA A 274 -14.28 13.02 -13.19
N THR A 275 -13.50 13.94 -12.64
CA THR A 275 -12.29 14.46 -13.30
C THR A 275 -11.26 13.35 -13.52
N ARG A 276 -11.07 12.46 -12.54
CA ARG A 276 -10.16 11.30 -12.68
C ARG A 276 -10.66 10.31 -13.72
N LEU A 277 -11.97 10.01 -13.75
CA LEU A 277 -12.60 9.15 -14.76
C LEU A 277 -12.35 9.70 -16.17
N ARG A 278 -12.64 10.98 -16.41
CA ARG A 278 -12.40 11.61 -17.71
C ARG A 278 -10.92 11.61 -18.13
N LYS A 279 -10.00 11.89 -17.18
CA LYS A 279 -8.56 11.82 -17.46
C LYS A 279 -8.08 10.42 -17.83
N ALA A 280 -8.71 9.39 -17.27
CA ALA A 280 -8.42 7.99 -17.59
C ALA A 280 -9.16 7.50 -18.86
N GLY A 281 -9.99 8.33 -19.52
CA GLY A 281 -10.81 7.91 -20.66
C GLY A 281 -11.90 6.90 -20.29
N LEU A 282 -12.33 6.86 -19.01
CA LEU A 282 -13.25 5.85 -18.48
C LEU A 282 -14.64 6.45 -18.17
N ALA A 283 -15.64 5.56 -18.07
CA ALA A 283 -16.97 5.87 -17.58
C ALA A 283 -17.42 4.81 -16.55
N ALA A 284 -18.11 5.24 -15.50
CA ALA A 284 -18.56 4.41 -14.42
C ALA A 284 -19.84 3.64 -14.78
N GLY A 285 -19.81 2.32 -14.75
CA GLY A 285 -21.00 1.47 -14.83
C GLY A 285 -21.71 1.31 -13.47
N THR A 286 -21.01 1.63 -12.36
CA THR A 286 -21.56 1.60 -11.00
C THR A 286 -21.05 2.80 -10.22
N ILE A 287 -21.95 3.50 -9.55
CA ILE A 287 -21.64 4.64 -8.68
C ILE A 287 -21.86 4.21 -7.24
N GLN A 288 -20.87 4.47 -6.40
CA GLN A 288 -20.83 4.06 -5.01
C GLN A 288 -20.59 5.26 -4.10
N ILE A 289 -21.24 5.27 -2.92
CA ILE A 289 -20.86 6.12 -1.81
C ILE A 289 -20.36 5.30 -0.63
N LYS A 290 -19.38 5.83 0.08
CA LYS A 290 -18.86 5.29 1.32
C LYS A 290 -19.12 6.28 2.44
N ILE A 291 -19.76 5.82 3.51
CA ILE A 291 -20.11 6.63 4.67
C ILE A 291 -19.50 5.97 5.90
N ARG A 292 -18.78 6.73 6.72
CA ARG A 292 -18.30 6.26 8.02
C ARG A 292 -18.75 7.18 9.11
N GLN A 293 -19.32 6.62 10.18
CA GLN A 293 -19.74 7.34 11.38
C GLN A 293 -18.60 7.47 12.40
N SER A 294 -18.84 8.22 13.48
CA SER A 294 -17.85 8.45 14.56
C SER A 294 -17.40 7.18 15.27
N ASP A 295 -18.30 6.19 15.38
CA ASP A 295 -18.05 4.86 15.94
C ASP A 295 -17.28 3.92 14.98
N PHE A 296 -16.81 4.46 13.86
CA PHE A 296 -16.11 3.75 12.79
C PHE A 296 -16.95 2.72 12.03
N LYS A 297 -18.25 2.60 12.27
CA LYS A 297 -19.13 1.83 11.39
C LYS A 297 -19.11 2.43 9.99
N THR A 298 -18.85 1.57 9.02
CA THR A 298 -18.74 1.96 7.61
C THR A 298 -19.85 1.33 6.80
N TYR A 299 -20.51 2.15 6.01
CA TYR A 299 -21.57 1.74 5.09
C TYR A 299 -21.15 2.06 3.67
N THR A 300 -21.43 1.12 2.77
CA THR A 300 -21.31 1.30 1.33
C THR A 300 -22.69 1.20 0.70
N ARG A 301 -23.03 2.10 -0.20
CA ARG A 301 -24.26 2.07 -1.02
C ARG A 301 -23.86 2.28 -2.45
N GLN A 302 -24.42 1.51 -3.35
CA GLN A 302 -24.10 1.61 -4.78
C GLN A 302 -25.32 1.42 -5.66
N ARG A 303 -25.20 1.94 -6.89
CA ARG A 303 -26.21 1.79 -7.95
C ARG A 303 -25.50 1.64 -9.29
N SER A 304 -25.91 0.64 -10.06
CA SER A 304 -25.51 0.52 -11.47
C SER A 304 -26.24 1.56 -12.32
N VAL A 305 -25.54 2.14 -13.28
CA VAL A 305 -26.07 3.15 -14.19
C VAL A 305 -25.91 2.71 -15.65
N ARG A 306 -26.92 3.00 -16.43
CA ARG A 306 -26.92 2.71 -17.87
C ARG A 306 -27.55 3.91 -18.59
N PRO A 307 -26.85 4.52 -19.57
CA PRO A 307 -25.48 4.23 -19.99
C PRO A 307 -24.47 4.57 -18.90
N PRO A 308 -23.21 4.06 -19.00
CA PRO A 308 -22.13 4.45 -18.08
C PRO A 308 -21.91 5.97 -18.06
N ALA A 309 -21.60 6.52 -16.90
CA ALA A 309 -21.53 7.97 -16.66
C ALA A 309 -20.08 8.43 -16.33
N ASN A 310 -19.69 9.60 -16.83
CA ASN A 310 -18.47 10.32 -16.45
C ASN A 310 -18.69 11.82 -16.21
N GLY A 311 -19.94 12.30 -16.40
CA GLY A 311 -20.36 13.65 -16.05
C GLY A 311 -20.49 13.84 -14.55
N THR A 312 -20.06 14.98 -14.04
CA THR A 312 -20.13 15.31 -12.61
C THR A 312 -21.57 15.33 -12.12
N ASP A 313 -22.47 15.94 -12.88
CA ASP A 313 -23.90 16.07 -12.60
C ASP A 313 -24.59 14.72 -12.51
N GLN A 314 -24.32 13.82 -13.46
CA GLN A 314 -24.87 12.47 -13.49
C GLN A 314 -24.43 11.65 -12.26
N ILE A 315 -23.12 11.65 -11.97
CA ILE A 315 -22.56 10.91 -10.82
C ILE A 315 -23.09 11.53 -9.51
N TYR A 316 -23.16 12.87 -9.42
CA TYR A 316 -23.64 13.55 -8.24
C TYR A 316 -25.13 13.28 -7.96
N ALA A 317 -25.97 13.29 -8.98
CA ALA A 317 -27.39 12.98 -8.82
C ALA A 317 -27.60 11.60 -8.16
N VAL A 318 -26.90 10.58 -8.65
CA VAL A 318 -26.98 9.23 -8.09
C VAL A 318 -26.39 9.17 -6.68
N ALA A 319 -25.21 9.75 -6.46
CA ALA A 319 -24.55 9.76 -5.15
C ALA A 319 -25.40 10.48 -4.09
N ARG A 320 -26.05 11.61 -4.45
CA ARG A 320 -26.94 12.39 -3.59
C ARG A 320 -28.20 11.62 -3.20
N ASP A 321 -28.78 10.88 -4.14
CA ASP A 321 -29.95 10.04 -3.90
C ASP A 321 -29.59 8.85 -2.97
N LEU A 322 -28.45 8.18 -3.21
CA LEU A 322 -27.95 7.14 -2.33
C LEU A 322 -27.70 7.66 -0.90
N LEU A 323 -27.14 8.86 -0.76
CA LEU A 323 -26.94 9.50 0.54
C LEU A 323 -28.27 9.86 1.19
N GLY A 324 -29.22 10.40 0.43
CA GLY A 324 -30.58 10.72 0.90
C GLY A 324 -31.31 9.50 1.44
N THR A 325 -31.29 8.41 0.68
CA THR A 325 -31.90 7.14 1.07
C THR A 325 -31.26 6.58 2.35
N TRP A 326 -29.93 6.68 2.49
CA TRP A 326 -29.25 6.24 3.70
C TRP A 326 -29.60 7.11 4.90
N LEU A 327 -29.63 8.44 4.75
CA LEU A 327 -29.99 9.37 5.82
C LEU A 327 -31.44 9.21 6.28
N GLY A 328 -32.37 8.91 5.38
CA GLY A 328 -33.77 8.61 5.72
C GLY A 328 -33.91 7.40 6.68
N LYS A 329 -33.01 6.44 6.55
CA LYS A 329 -32.94 5.26 7.44
C LYS A 329 -32.05 5.49 8.69
N ASN A 330 -31.34 6.60 8.76
CA ASN A 330 -30.42 6.93 9.84
C ASN A 330 -30.59 8.41 10.26
N PRO A 331 -31.76 8.80 10.80
CA PRO A 331 -32.02 10.17 11.17
C PRO A 331 -31.03 10.67 12.22
N GLY A 332 -30.55 11.90 12.08
CA GLY A 332 -29.57 12.51 12.98
C GLY A 332 -28.14 11.97 12.89
N ALA A 333 -27.85 11.08 11.92
CA ALA A 333 -26.51 10.53 11.75
C ALA A 333 -25.47 11.63 11.45
N LYS A 334 -24.30 11.51 12.11
CA LYS A 334 -23.13 12.36 11.87
C LYS A 334 -22.12 11.57 11.05
N ILE A 335 -21.54 12.22 10.02
CA ILE A 335 -20.65 11.58 9.07
C ILE A 335 -19.20 12.02 9.33
N ARG A 336 -18.36 11.09 9.76
CA ARG A 336 -16.92 11.28 9.95
C ARG A 336 -16.15 11.24 8.63
N LEU A 337 -16.53 10.36 7.70
CA LEU A 337 -15.89 10.20 6.40
C LEU A 337 -16.98 10.02 5.34
N LEU A 338 -16.80 10.68 4.21
CA LEU A 338 -17.60 10.51 3.02
C LEU A 338 -16.69 10.19 1.84
N GLY A 339 -17.13 9.29 0.96
CA GLY A 339 -16.45 8.91 -0.27
C GLY A 339 -17.41 8.72 -1.43
N VAL A 340 -16.93 8.96 -2.66
CA VAL A 340 -17.59 8.69 -3.93
C VAL A 340 -16.66 7.88 -4.82
N GLY A 341 -17.16 6.83 -5.43
CA GLY A 341 -16.41 5.96 -6.33
C GLY A 341 -17.29 5.32 -7.40
#